data_e11bcd4f82a9027bfe074e6e25aa6aac
#
_entry.id   e11bcd4f82a9027bfe074e6e25aa6aac
#
_cell.length_a   1.000
_cell.length_b   1.000
_cell.length_c   1.000
_cell.angle_alpha   90.00
_cell.angle_beta   90.00
_cell.angle_gamma   90.00
#
_symmetry.space_group_name_H-M   'P 1'
#
loop_
_entity.id
_entity.type
_entity.pdbx_description
1 polymer ?
#
loop_
_entity_poly.entity_id
_entity_poly.type
_entity_poly.pdbx_seq_one_letter_code
_entity_poly.pdbx_strand_id
1 'polypeptide(L)'
;IGAVVDRTSLDWDDPVEKWLPEFKGDAKGKILLRQLLSHTSGVRPYLPEPRVDNYNHLDSAIIEILPLDTVFTPGSRFQYGGLAMQIAGRMAEAAMGKEFETLFQELLAQPLEMKNSHFTPINTDGGHAPMLGGGLCTTLNDYIHFLSMIYHEGTYEGKRILTAETVKEMQANQVKDALVSPGEYTEIALGQSHTGIYGLGEWRELIDKKTGEAYQISSPGWAGAYPWINKRDSVYGFFIAHVVGSSAKEDGFSSFYGSPVISRTVSEIVK
;
A
#
# COMPACT_ATOMS: atom_id res chain seq x y z
N ILE A 1 0.97 -1.00 8.97
CA ILE A 1 0.22 0.08 9.65
C ILE A 1 -0.97 -0.51 10.40
N GLY A 2 -1.89 -1.25 9.79
CA GLY A 2 -3.07 -1.84 10.47
C GLY A 2 -2.72 -2.60 11.74
N ALA A 3 -1.62 -3.36 11.74
CA ALA A 3 -1.15 -4.07 12.92
C ALA A 3 -0.70 -3.14 14.06
N VAL A 4 -0.26 -1.92 13.75
CA VAL A 4 0.07 -0.90 14.74
C VAL A 4 -1.20 -0.25 15.29
N VAL A 5 -2.17 0.08 14.42
CA VAL A 5 -3.49 0.58 14.82
C VAL A 5 -4.18 -0.39 15.79
N ASP A 6 -4.16 -1.69 15.50
CA ASP A 6 -4.75 -2.71 16.37
C ASP A 6 -4.10 -2.83 17.78
N ARG A 7 -2.89 -2.27 17.97
CA ARG A 7 -2.07 -2.49 19.18
C ARG A 7 -1.70 -1.23 19.94
N THR A 8 -2.03 -0.06 19.39
CA THR A 8 -1.66 1.23 19.98
C THR A 8 -2.86 2.18 20.01
N SER A 9 -2.63 3.42 20.40
CA SER A 9 -3.61 4.50 20.28
C SER A 9 -3.56 5.26 18.95
N LEU A 10 -2.79 4.75 17.97
CA LEU A 10 -2.80 5.26 16.60
C LEU A 10 -4.14 4.95 15.97
N ASP A 11 -4.78 5.97 15.41
CA ASP A 11 -6.10 5.84 14.76
C ASP A 11 -6.01 6.27 13.29
N TRP A 12 -6.88 5.70 12.46
CA TRP A 12 -6.98 6.05 11.05
C TRP A 12 -7.30 7.53 10.80
N ASP A 13 -7.98 8.17 11.76
CA ASP A 13 -8.36 9.59 11.72
C ASP A 13 -7.38 10.49 12.49
N ASP A 14 -6.24 9.96 12.92
CA ASP A 14 -5.22 10.77 13.55
C ASP A 14 -4.51 11.68 12.55
N PRO A 15 -4.39 12.98 12.86
CA PRO A 15 -3.60 13.89 12.05
C PRO A 15 -2.10 13.66 12.26
N VAL A 16 -1.32 13.88 11.20
CA VAL A 16 0.14 13.71 11.19
C VAL A 16 0.81 14.40 12.38
N GLU A 17 0.44 15.66 12.68
CA GLU A 17 1.07 16.44 13.74
C GLU A 17 0.86 15.90 15.16
N LYS A 18 -0.10 14.98 15.35
CA LYS A 18 -0.30 14.30 16.64
C LYS A 18 0.87 13.37 16.95
N TRP A 19 1.45 12.75 15.95
CA TRP A 19 2.52 11.76 16.06
C TRP A 19 3.88 12.30 15.63
N LEU A 20 3.90 13.26 14.71
CA LEU A 20 5.10 13.87 14.13
C LEU A 20 5.07 15.38 14.37
N PRO A 21 5.59 15.84 15.53
CA PRO A 21 5.49 17.24 15.93
C PRO A 21 6.22 18.21 15.01
N GLU A 22 7.15 17.74 14.18
CA GLU A 22 7.82 18.53 13.16
C GLU A 22 6.87 19.07 12.07
N PHE A 23 5.70 18.45 11.90
CA PHE A 23 4.64 18.95 11.01
C PHE A 23 3.69 19.95 11.67
N LYS A 24 3.91 20.30 12.94
CA LYS A 24 3.04 21.23 13.64
C LYS A 24 3.10 22.62 13.02
N GLY A 25 1.94 23.13 12.61
CA GLY A 25 1.83 24.42 11.90
C GLY A 25 2.04 24.33 10.38
N ASP A 26 2.44 23.20 9.87
CA ASP A 26 2.45 22.89 8.43
C ASP A 26 1.07 22.38 7.97
N ALA A 27 0.71 22.66 6.72
CA ALA A 27 -0.56 22.18 6.14
C ALA A 27 -0.66 20.66 6.18
N LYS A 28 0.46 19.96 5.99
CA LYS A 28 0.55 18.49 6.06
C LYS A 28 0.28 17.95 7.47
N GLY A 29 0.47 18.74 8.51
CA GLY A 29 0.20 18.33 9.90
C GLY A 29 -1.25 17.93 10.14
N LYS A 30 -2.20 18.46 9.37
CA LYS A 30 -3.63 18.17 9.46
C LYS A 30 -4.09 16.98 8.61
N ILE A 31 -3.22 16.42 7.78
CA ILE A 31 -3.52 15.25 6.96
C ILE A 31 -3.76 14.06 7.89
N LEU A 32 -4.81 13.29 7.62
CA LEU A 32 -5.13 12.11 8.40
C LEU A 32 -4.35 10.88 7.91
N LEU A 33 -4.07 9.94 8.80
CA LEU A 33 -3.40 8.68 8.46
C LEU A 33 -4.11 7.97 7.29
N ARG A 34 -5.45 7.86 7.33
CA ARG A 34 -6.21 7.26 6.21
C ARG A 34 -6.00 7.98 4.88
N GLN A 35 -5.82 9.30 4.88
CA GLN A 35 -5.59 10.07 3.66
C GLN A 35 -4.19 9.81 3.07
N LEU A 36 -3.19 9.57 3.91
CA LEU A 36 -1.86 9.14 3.47
C LEU A 36 -1.93 7.79 2.76
N LEU A 37 -2.61 6.81 3.36
CA LEU A 37 -2.70 5.43 2.88
C LEU A 37 -3.67 5.25 1.70
N SER A 38 -4.61 6.15 1.52
CA SER A 38 -5.57 6.13 0.40
C SER A 38 -5.17 7.03 -0.76
N HIS A 39 -3.98 7.62 -0.74
CA HIS A 39 -3.50 8.55 -1.76
C HIS A 39 -4.40 9.77 -1.98
N THR A 40 -5.12 10.20 -0.93
CA THR A 40 -5.96 11.41 -0.95
C THR A 40 -5.39 12.55 -0.11
N SER A 41 -4.14 12.43 0.31
CA SER A 41 -3.47 13.37 1.24
C SER A 41 -3.09 14.72 0.61
N GLY A 42 -2.91 14.77 -0.70
CA GLY A 42 -2.31 15.94 -1.36
C GLY A 42 -0.79 16.03 -1.23
N VAL A 43 -0.14 15.12 -0.53
CA VAL A 43 1.32 15.01 -0.54
C VAL A 43 1.77 14.69 -1.97
N ARG A 44 2.86 15.33 -2.43
CA ARG A 44 3.43 15.06 -3.75
C ARG A 44 3.66 13.56 -3.93
N PRO A 45 3.34 12.99 -5.10
CA PRO A 45 3.50 11.56 -5.33
C PRO A 45 4.95 11.10 -5.28
N TYR A 46 5.89 11.95 -5.76
CA TYR A 46 7.32 11.65 -5.86
C TYR A 46 8.15 12.91 -5.57
N LEU A 47 9.43 12.73 -5.24
CA LEU A 47 10.37 13.84 -5.14
C LEU A 47 10.55 14.55 -6.48
N PRO A 48 10.81 15.87 -6.48
CA PRO A 48 10.99 16.66 -7.71
C PRO A 48 12.18 16.20 -8.57
N GLU A 49 13.23 15.70 -7.91
CA GLU A 49 14.43 15.16 -8.55
C GLU A 49 14.40 13.63 -8.49
N PRO A 50 14.89 12.91 -9.51
CA PRO A 50 15.04 11.47 -9.45
C PRO A 50 16.17 11.14 -8.46
N ARG A 51 15.86 11.19 -7.17
CA ARG A 51 16.75 10.71 -6.12
C ARG A 51 16.47 9.23 -5.92
N VAL A 52 17.51 8.46 -5.85
CA VAL A 52 17.45 7.12 -5.27
C VAL A 52 17.09 7.35 -3.81
N ASP A 53 16.01 6.71 -3.33
CA ASP A 53 15.55 6.82 -1.93
C ASP A 53 16.54 6.09 -1.01
N ASN A 54 17.76 6.64 -0.91
CA ASN A 54 18.84 6.14 -0.09
C ASN A 54 18.78 6.75 1.31
N TYR A 55 17.64 6.60 1.96
CA TYR A 55 17.53 6.98 3.36
C TYR A 55 18.02 5.82 4.24
N ASN A 56 18.74 6.14 5.30
CA ASN A 56 19.09 5.15 6.30
C ASN A 56 17.97 4.95 7.33
N HIS A 57 17.09 5.94 7.47
CA HIS A 57 15.97 5.95 8.40
C HIS A 57 14.80 6.74 7.79
N LEU A 58 13.56 6.46 8.21
CA LEU A 58 12.39 7.23 7.76
C LEU A 58 12.45 8.72 8.13
N ASP A 59 13.15 9.07 9.20
CA ASP A 59 13.41 10.48 9.57
C ASP A 59 14.06 11.25 8.41
N SER A 60 14.99 10.64 7.68
CA SER A 60 15.64 11.26 6.54
C SER A 60 14.64 11.52 5.40
N ALA A 61 13.70 10.60 5.18
CA ALA A 61 12.61 10.80 4.22
C ALA A 61 11.70 11.97 4.64
N ILE A 62 11.40 12.09 5.93
CA ILE A 62 10.58 13.20 6.45
C ILE A 62 11.27 14.56 6.24
N ILE A 63 12.59 14.64 6.44
CA ILE A 63 13.34 15.87 6.18
C ILE A 63 13.23 16.33 4.73
N GLU A 64 13.21 15.40 3.77
CA GLU A 64 13.05 15.70 2.34
C GLU A 64 11.59 16.04 1.97
N ILE A 65 10.61 15.48 2.66
CA ILE A 65 9.19 15.70 2.40
C ILE A 65 8.68 16.99 3.05
N LEU A 66 9.20 17.35 4.21
CA LEU A 66 8.70 18.48 5.01
C LEU A 66 8.68 19.82 4.25
N PRO A 67 9.72 20.20 3.46
CA PRO A 67 9.72 21.46 2.72
C PRO A 67 8.81 21.45 1.46
N LEU A 68 8.24 20.32 1.07
CA LEU A 68 7.40 20.23 -0.13
C LEU A 68 5.98 20.68 0.15
N ASP A 69 5.40 21.49 -0.74
CA ASP A 69 4.00 21.86 -0.68
C ASP A 69 3.08 20.68 -1.03
N THR A 70 1.86 20.71 -0.49
CA THR A 70 0.79 19.85 -0.96
C THR A 70 0.34 20.29 -2.36
N VAL A 71 -0.04 19.35 -3.21
CA VAL A 71 -0.46 19.61 -4.60
C VAL A 71 -1.97 19.81 -4.75
N PHE A 72 -2.74 19.46 -3.73
CA PHE A 72 -4.19 19.70 -3.62
C PHE A 72 -4.63 19.60 -2.16
N THR A 73 -5.84 20.06 -1.87
CA THR A 73 -6.45 19.97 -0.54
C THR A 73 -6.67 18.51 -0.14
N PRO A 74 -6.24 18.07 1.06
CA PRO A 74 -6.46 16.71 1.53
C PRO A 74 -7.93 16.28 1.43
N GLY A 75 -8.17 15.08 0.91
CA GLY A 75 -9.49 14.52 0.68
C GLY A 75 -10.18 14.95 -0.62
N SER A 76 -9.69 15.96 -1.33
CA SER A 76 -10.34 16.48 -2.54
C SER A 76 -10.02 15.68 -3.81
N ARG A 77 -8.91 14.95 -3.83
CA ARG A 77 -8.43 14.24 -5.01
C ARG A 77 -7.66 12.98 -4.63
N PHE A 78 -7.78 11.96 -5.43
CA PHE A 78 -6.90 10.78 -5.42
C PHE A 78 -5.75 11.00 -6.41
N GLN A 79 -4.52 10.82 -5.93
CA GLN A 79 -3.32 10.81 -6.76
C GLN A 79 -2.32 9.80 -6.19
N TYR A 80 -2.12 8.72 -6.92
CA TYR A 80 -1.22 7.64 -6.51
C TYR A 80 0.24 8.13 -6.40
N GLY A 81 0.96 7.69 -5.35
CA GLY A 81 2.37 8.03 -5.15
C GLY A 81 2.94 7.52 -3.82
N GLY A 82 4.27 7.41 -3.74
CA GLY A 82 4.95 6.75 -2.63
C GLY A 82 5.22 7.62 -1.40
N LEU A 83 5.38 8.96 -1.54
CA LEU A 83 5.85 9.80 -0.43
C LEU A 83 4.90 9.83 0.78
N ALA A 84 3.59 9.78 0.55
CA ALA A 84 2.61 9.71 1.63
C ALA A 84 2.79 8.45 2.50
N MET A 85 3.21 7.34 1.91
CA MET A 85 3.48 6.10 2.64
C MET A 85 4.66 6.22 3.61
N GLN A 86 5.67 7.02 3.28
CA GLN A 86 6.81 7.28 4.17
C GLN A 86 6.35 8.01 5.44
N ILE A 87 5.46 9.00 5.31
CA ILE A 87 4.88 9.70 6.48
C ILE A 87 4.07 8.72 7.32
N ALA A 88 3.23 7.89 6.71
CA ALA A 88 2.43 6.89 7.44
C ALA A 88 3.31 5.88 8.18
N GLY A 89 4.40 5.43 7.57
CA GLY A 89 5.38 4.56 8.22
C GLY A 89 6.04 5.22 9.42
N ARG A 90 6.41 6.49 9.29
CA ARG A 90 7.02 7.25 10.39
C ARG A 90 6.03 7.47 11.55
N MET A 91 4.74 7.66 11.27
CA MET A 91 3.71 7.69 12.31
C MET A 91 3.63 6.36 13.06
N ALA A 92 3.75 5.23 12.37
CA ALA A 92 3.77 3.91 13.01
C ALA A 92 5.04 3.72 13.88
N GLU A 93 6.20 4.17 13.42
CA GLU A 93 7.43 4.17 14.23
C GLU A 93 7.26 5.00 15.51
N ALA A 94 6.68 6.20 15.40
CA ALA A 94 6.41 7.07 16.54
C ALA A 94 5.43 6.41 17.54
N ALA A 95 4.40 5.72 17.04
CA ALA A 95 3.39 5.05 17.87
C ALA A 95 3.96 3.85 18.65
N MET A 96 4.94 3.14 18.09
CA MET A 96 5.51 1.93 18.67
C MET A 96 6.90 2.14 19.30
N GLY A 97 7.58 3.26 19.00
CA GLY A 97 8.94 3.52 19.44
C GLY A 97 9.98 2.58 18.84
N LYS A 98 9.74 2.04 17.64
CA LYS A 98 10.60 1.09 16.94
C LYS A 98 10.73 1.45 15.47
N GLU A 99 11.85 1.08 14.85
CA GLU A 99 12.04 1.23 13.40
C GLU A 99 11.09 0.35 12.61
N PHE A 100 10.72 0.80 11.40
CA PHE A 100 9.70 0.16 10.57
C PHE A 100 10.03 -1.30 10.22
N GLU A 101 11.28 -1.59 9.88
CA GLU A 101 11.70 -2.97 9.61
C GLU A 101 11.44 -3.88 10.82
N THR A 102 11.79 -3.42 12.04
CA THR A 102 11.50 -4.16 13.26
C THR A 102 10.00 -4.40 13.44
N LEU A 103 9.18 -3.36 13.18
CA LEU A 103 7.72 -3.49 13.24
C LEU A 103 7.20 -4.48 12.21
N PHE A 104 7.69 -4.44 10.98
CA PHE A 104 7.33 -5.39 9.93
C PHE A 104 7.67 -6.82 10.36
N GLN A 105 8.89 -7.05 10.84
CA GLN A 105 9.34 -8.37 11.28
C GLN A 105 8.49 -8.91 12.44
N GLU A 106 8.32 -8.13 13.51
CA GLU A 106 7.63 -8.57 14.72
C GLU A 106 6.12 -8.74 14.52
N LEU A 107 5.48 -7.83 13.76
CA LEU A 107 4.01 -7.78 13.66
C LEU A 107 3.46 -8.58 12.49
N LEU A 108 4.25 -8.83 11.46
CA LEU A 108 3.81 -9.50 10.24
C LEU A 108 4.73 -10.65 9.83
N ALA A 109 6.00 -10.41 9.54
CA ALA A 109 6.84 -11.40 8.91
C ALA A 109 7.02 -12.66 9.77
N GLN A 110 7.39 -12.51 11.04
CA GLN A 110 7.56 -13.65 11.96
C GLN A 110 6.24 -14.40 12.24
N PRO A 111 5.13 -13.71 12.60
CA PRO A 111 3.86 -14.40 12.83
C PRO A 111 3.28 -15.11 11.60
N LEU A 112 3.57 -14.62 10.41
CA LEU A 112 3.15 -15.17 9.12
C LEU A 112 4.19 -16.13 8.51
N GLU A 113 5.30 -16.39 9.20
CA GLU A 113 6.40 -17.24 8.72
C GLU A 113 7.01 -16.78 7.37
N MET A 114 7.02 -15.47 7.11
CA MET A 114 7.61 -14.86 5.92
C MET A 114 9.13 -14.70 6.09
N LYS A 115 9.85 -15.80 6.00
CA LYS A 115 11.28 -15.89 6.38
C LYS A 115 12.25 -15.15 5.45
N ASN A 116 11.81 -14.84 4.24
CA ASN A 116 12.61 -14.19 3.20
C ASN A 116 12.04 -12.82 2.80
N SER A 117 11.28 -12.21 3.69
CA SER A 117 10.62 -10.92 3.42
C SER A 117 11.17 -9.84 4.33
N HIS A 118 11.52 -8.69 3.73
CA HIS A 118 12.09 -7.54 4.44
C HIS A 118 11.94 -6.26 3.59
N PHE A 119 11.95 -5.10 4.23
CA PHE A 119 12.10 -3.81 3.57
C PHE A 119 13.56 -3.36 3.53
N THR A 120 14.32 -3.68 4.56
CA THR A 120 15.74 -3.35 4.67
C THR A 120 16.55 -4.58 5.10
N PRO A 121 17.80 -4.74 4.62
CA PRO A 121 18.46 -3.89 3.62
C PRO A 121 17.89 -4.09 2.21
N ILE A 122 17.82 -3.01 1.42
CA ILE A 122 17.39 -3.10 0.02
C ILE A 122 18.50 -3.72 -0.83
N ASN A 123 19.76 -3.42 -0.51
CA ASN A 123 20.96 -3.91 -1.16
C ASN A 123 21.86 -4.67 -0.19
N THR A 124 22.82 -5.43 -0.74
CA THR A 124 23.79 -6.21 0.03
C THR A 124 24.75 -5.37 0.87
N ASP A 125 24.89 -4.08 0.59
CA ASP A 125 25.70 -3.12 1.34
C ASP A 125 25.00 -2.60 2.62
N GLY A 126 23.71 -2.92 2.77
CA GLY A 126 22.91 -2.51 3.93
C GLY A 126 22.58 -1.02 3.95
N GLY A 127 21.66 -0.62 4.78
CA GLY A 127 21.53 0.78 5.17
C GLY A 127 20.68 1.70 4.29
N HIS A 128 19.57 1.21 3.76
CA HIS A 128 18.60 2.09 3.10
C HIS A 128 17.28 2.09 3.89
N ALA A 129 16.66 3.27 4.03
CA ALA A 129 15.34 3.38 4.63
C ALA A 129 14.31 2.58 3.81
N PRO A 130 13.32 2.00 4.47
CA PRO A 130 12.31 1.24 3.78
C PRO A 130 11.53 2.16 2.82
N MET A 131 11.48 1.79 1.54
CA MET A 131 10.61 2.43 0.56
C MET A 131 9.21 1.83 0.68
N LEU A 132 8.37 2.43 1.52
CA LEU A 132 7.10 1.81 1.92
C LEU A 132 6.07 1.71 0.80
N GLY A 133 6.19 2.55 -0.22
CA GLY A 133 5.30 2.52 -1.39
C GLY A 133 5.58 1.42 -2.41
N GLY A 134 6.63 0.57 -2.20
CA GLY A 134 6.95 -0.47 -3.19
C GLY A 134 8.27 -1.21 -2.98
N GLY A 135 8.93 -1.02 -1.84
CA GLY A 135 10.27 -1.58 -1.58
C GLY A 135 10.29 -2.92 -0.84
N LEU A 136 9.17 -3.62 -0.69
CA LEU A 136 9.17 -4.92 -0.05
C LEU A 136 9.91 -5.95 -0.91
N CYS A 137 10.99 -6.52 -0.38
CA CYS A 137 11.62 -7.72 -0.89
C CYS A 137 10.89 -8.94 -0.32
N THR A 138 10.46 -9.86 -1.15
CA THR A 138 9.69 -11.04 -0.71
C THR A 138 9.84 -12.20 -1.69
N THR A 139 9.33 -13.36 -1.30
CA THR A 139 9.17 -14.52 -2.17
C THR A 139 7.70 -14.79 -2.43
N LEU A 140 7.42 -15.60 -3.46
CA LEU A 140 6.06 -16.04 -3.76
C LEU A 140 5.43 -16.76 -2.53
N ASN A 141 6.17 -17.67 -1.92
CA ASN A 141 5.69 -18.42 -0.76
C ASN A 141 5.37 -17.51 0.44
N ASP A 142 6.27 -16.59 0.77
CA ASP A 142 6.04 -15.68 1.90
C ASP A 142 4.82 -14.79 1.66
N TYR A 143 4.68 -14.24 0.45
CA TYR A 143 3.57 -13.34 0.16
C TYR A 143 2.20 -14.05 0.15
N ILE A 144 2.15 -15.32 -0.22
CA ILE A 144 0.92 -16.14 -0.13
C ILE A 144 0.45 -16.28 1.33
N HIS A 145 1.34 -16.35 2.32
CA HIS A 145 0.96 -16.34 3.74
C HIS A 145 0.25 -15.04 4.11
N PHE A 146 0.79 -13.90 3.63
CA PHE A 146 0.15 -12.60 3.83
C PHE A 146 -1.23 -12.53 3.15
N LEU A 147 -1.36 -12.99 1.90
CA LEU A 147 -2.65 -13.02 1.20
C LEU A 147 -3.66 -13.95 1.90
N SER A 148 -3.19 -15.09 2.39
CA SER A 148 -4.02 -16.01 3.19
C SER A 148 -4.55 -15.31 4.44
N MET A 149 -3.71 -14.60 5.16
CA MET A 149 -4.12 -13.85 6.36
C MET A 149 -5.19 -12.80 6.02
N ILE A 150 -5.02 -12.02 4.96
CA ILE A 150 -6.02 -11.02 4.52
C ILE A 150 -7.32 -11.71 4.07
N TYR A 151 -7.23 -12.81 3.30
CA TYR A 151 -8.39 -13.57 2.83
C TYR A 151 -9.22 -14.10 4.00
N HIS A 152 -8.57 -14.56 5.08
CA HIS A 152 -9.20 -15.04 6.30
C HIS A 152 -9.42 -13.93 7.36
N GLU A 153 -9.65 -12.69 6.88
CA GLU A 153 -10.03 -11.55 7.73
C GLU A 153 -9.08 -11.31 8.90
N GLY A 154 -7.78 -11.38 8.64
CA GLY A 154 -6.74 -11.11 9.62
C GLY A 154 -6.29 -12.32 10.45
N THR A 155 -6.70 -13.53 10.08
CA THR A 155 -6.29 -14.78 10.75
C THR A 155 -5.36 -15.62 9.86
N TYR A 156 -4.28 -16.11 10.41
CA TYR A 156 -3.37 -17.05 9.76
C TYR A 156 -3.09 -18.23 10.68
N GLU A 157 -3.34 -19.45 10.20
CA GLU A 157 -3.15 -20.72 10.95
C GLU A 157 -3.74 -20.68 12.39
N GLY A 158 -4.94 -20.12 12.52
CA GLY A 158 -5.64 -19.97 13.78
C GLY A 158 -5.15 -18.84 14.69
N LYS A 159 -4.11 -18.11 14.30
CA LYS A 159 -3.60 -16.95 15.02
C LYS A 159 -4.20 -15.66 14.47
N ARG A 160 -4.69 -14.77 15.34
CA ARG A 160 -5.15 -13.43 14.97
C ARG A 160 -3.95 -12.50 14.79
N ILE A 161 -3.73 -12.04 13.57
CA ILE A 161 -2.66 -11.09 13.20
C ILE A 161 -3.22 -9.66 13.13
N LEU A 162 -4.36 -9.49 12.47
CA LEU A 162 -5.14 -8.26 12.41
C LEU A 162 -6.55 -8.51 12.93
N THR A 163 -7.22 -7.46 13.40
CA THR A 163 -8.67 -7.55 13.65
C THR A 163 -9.43 -7.64 12.33
N ALA A 164 -10.62 -8.26 12.36
CA ALA A 164 -11.48 -8.30 11.18
C ALA A 164 -11.94 -6.88 10.78
N GLU A 165 -12.15 -6.03 11.78
CA GLU A 165 -12.50 -4.63 11.62
C GLU A 165 -11.41 -3.87 10.86
N THR A 166 -10.14 -4.06 11.21
CA THR A 166 -9.00 -3.47 10.50
C THR A 166 -8.92 -3.93 9.05
N VAL A 167 -9.08 -5.22 8.78
CA VAL A 167 -9.11 -5.74 7.40
C VAL A 167 -10.28 -5.14 6.62
N LYS A 168 -11.46 -5.06 7.23
CA LYS A 168 -12.64 -4.45 6.61
C LYS A 168 -12.42 -2.96 6.32
N GLU A 169 -11.84 -2.21 7.26
CA GLU A 169 -11.53 -0.79 7.07
C GLU A 169 -10.50 -0.58 5.95
N MET A 170 -9.47 -1.42 5.88
CA MET A 170 -8.49 -1.37 4.80
C MET A 170 -9.14 -1.57 3.42
N GLN A 171 -10.12 -2.45 3.31
CA GLN A 171 -10.82 -2.78 2.06
C GLN A 171 -12.00 -1.86 1.71
N ALA A 172 -12.37 -0.98 2.63
CA ALA A 172 -13.45 -0.02 2.41
C ALA A 172 -13.07 1.04 1.36
N ASN A 173 -14.09 1.67 0.75
CA ASN A 173 -13.86 2.81 -0.14
C ASN A 173 -13.32 4.01 0.65
N GLN A 174 -12.04 4.30 0.48
CA GLN A 174 -11.36 5.43 1.13
C GLN A 174 -11.23 6.66 0.21
N VAL A 175 -11.45 6.51 -1.08
CA VAL A 175 -11.43 7.62 -2.05
C VAL A 175 -12.71 8.45 -1.96
N LYS A 176 -13.83 7.80 -1.62
CA LYS A 176 -15.16 8.46 -1.46
C LYS A 176 -15.51 9.29 -2.70
N ASP A 177 -15.79 10.58 -2.51
CA ASP A 177 -16.17 11.54 -3.55
C ASP A 177 -14.98 12.33 -4.12
N ALA A 178 -13.75 11.97 -3.76
CA ALA A 178 -12.55 12.64 -4.27
C ALA A 178 -12.41 12.46 -5.79
N LEU A 179 -11.98 13.52 -6.45
CA LEU A 179 -11.69 13.47 -7.89
C LEU A 179 -10.51 12.52 -8.14
N VAL A 180 -10.66 11.63 -9.10
CA VAL A 180 -9.59 10.68 -9.44
C VAL A 180 -8.67 11.29 -10.50
N SER A 181 -7.39 11.46 -10.16
CA SER A 181 -6.38 11.88 -11.13
C SER A 181 -6.09 10.75 -12.12
N PRO A 182 -5.97 11.04 -13.43
CA PRO A 182 -5.55 10.06 -14.42
C PRO A 182 -4.21 9.44 -14.06
N GLY A 183 -4.04 8.17 -14.37
CA GLY A 183 -2.80 7.43 -14.18
C GLY A 183 -2.91 6.06 -14.82
N GLU A 184 -1.78 5.48 -15.22
CA GLU A 184 -1.76 4.22 -15.99
C GLU A 184 -2.64 3.12 -15.37
N TYR A 185 -2.48 2.85 -14.08
CA TYR A 185 -3.27 1.81 -13.43
C TYR A 185 -4.70 2.25 -13.11
N THR A 186 -4.90 3.54 -12.89
CA THR A 186 -6.21 4.11 -12.61
C THR A 186 -7.17 3.85 -13.78
N GLU A 187 -6.71 4.04 -15.01
CA GLU A 187 -7.53 3.84 -16.21
C GLU A 187 -7.88 2.36 -16.44
N ILE A 188 -7.02 1.44 -16.02
CA ILE A 188 -7.20 0.01 -16.22
C ILE A 188 -8.07 -0.61 -15.13
N ALA A 189 -7.79 -0.30 -13.88
CA ALA A 189 -8.60 -0.73 -12.75
C ALA A 189 -10.03 -0.19 -12.86
N LEU A 190 -10.17 0.93 -13.54
CA LEU A 190 -11.37 1.74 -13.61
C LEU A 190 -12.33 1.44 -14.75
N GLY A 191 -12.14 0.46 -15.56
CA GLY A 191 -13.15 0.11 -16.54
C GLY A 191 -14.58 0.03 -15.98
N GLN A 192 -14.78 0.32 -14.70
CA GLN A 192 -16.03 0.17 -13.97
C GLN A 192 -16.51 1.39 -13.17
N SER A 193 -15.64 2.21 -12.62
CA SER A 193 -16.02 3.37 -11.77
C SER A 193 -14.83 4.30 -11.55
N HIS A 194 -15.07 5.62 -11.58
CA HIS A 194 -14.07 6.62 -11.25
C HIS A 194 -13.98 6.93 -9.74
N THR A 195 -14.77 6.25 -8.92
CA THR A 195 -14.80 6.41 -7.46
C THR A 195 -14.73 5.05 -6.78
N GLY A 196 -14.24 5.04 -5.54
CA GLY A 196 -14.23 3.81 -4.76
C GLY A 196 -13.17 2.80 -5.15
N ILE A 197 -12.12 3.22 -5.84
CA ILE A 197 -11.09 2.37 -6.44
C ILE A 197 -9.98 1.96 -5.49
N TYR A 198 -9.88 2.59 -4.31
CA TYR A 198 -8.76 2.39 -3.40
C TYR A 198 -9.19 2.31 -1.94
N GLY A 199 -8.56 1.41 -1.22
CA GLY A 199 -8.66 1.25 0.23
C GLY A 199 -7.49 1.91 0.95
N LEU A 200 -6.98 1.27 2.00
CA LEU A 200 -5.78 1.70 2.72
C LEU A 200 -4.58 0.84 2.28
N GLY A 201 -3.93 1.24 1.18
CA GLY A 201 -2.77 0.55 0.63
C GLY A 201 -3.08 -0.55 -0.38
N GLU A 202 -4.30 -0.64 -0.89
CA GLU A 202 -4.71 -1.65 -1.88
C GLU A 202 -5.74 -1.12 -2.87
N TRP A 203 -5.68 -1.65 -4.10
CA TRP A 203 -6.66 -1.37 -5.13
C TRP A 203 -7.93 -2.20 -4.92
N ARG A 204 -9.08 -1.55 -5.02
CA ARG A 204 -10.39 -2.17 -5.08
C ARG A 204 -10.72 -2.41 -6.56
N GLU A 205 -10.16 -3.50 -7.09
CA GLU A 205 -10.07 -3.72 -8.54
C GLU A 205 -11.41 -4.07 -9.18
N LEU A 206 -12.18 -4.95 -8.54
CA LEU A 206 -13.54 -5.30 -8.99
C LEU A 206 -14.54 -5.07 -7.86
N ILE A 207 -15.57 -4.28 -8.16
CA ILE A 207 -16.55 -3.81 -7.18
C ILE A 207 -17.93 -4.35 -7.55
N ASP A 208 -18.66 -4.85 -6.58
CA ASP A 208 -20.08 -5.16 -6.74
C ASP A 208 -20.88 -3.85 -6.84
N LYS A 209 -21.52 -3.63 -7.97
CA LYS A 209 -22.26 -2.38 -8.26
C LYS A 209 -23.49 -2.19 -7.37
N LYS A 210 -24.01 -3.25 -6.75
CA LYS A 210 -25.20 -3.17 -5.89
C LYS A 210 -24.85 -2.81 -4.46
N THR A 211 -23.73 -3.38 -3.93
CA THR A 211 -23.32 -3.18 -2.55
C THR A 211 -22.21 -2.14 -2.40
N GLY A 212 -21.48 -1.84 -3.47
CA GLY A 212 -20.28 -1.01 -3.42
C GLY A 212 -19.06 -1.71 -2.79
N GLU A 213 -19.17 -3.00 -2.44
CA GLU A 213 -18.07 -3.78 -1.85
C GLU A 213 -17.12 -4.31 -2.93
N ALA A 214 -15.82 -4.27 -2.64
CA ALA A 214 -14.83 -4.89 -3.50
C ALA A 214 -14.83 -6.41 -3.31
N TYR A 215 -15.03 -7.16 -4.38
CA TYR A 215 -14.86 -8.62 -4.36
C TYR A 215 -13.51 -9.05 -4.92
N GLN A 216 -12.78 -8.17 -5.63
CA GLN A 216 -11.38 -8.35 -5.96
C GLN A 216 -10.58 -7.15 -5.52
N ILE A 217 -9.54 -7.41 -4.76
CA ILE A 217 -8.53 -6.45 -4.36
C ILE A 217 -7.17 -6.89 -4.89
N SER A 218 -6.28 -5.94 -5.14
CA SER A 218 -4.94 -6.20 -5.68
C SER A 218 -3.94 -5.13 -5.24
N SER A 219 -2.66 -5.41 -5.43
CA SER A 219 -1.58 -4.43 -5.20
C SER A 219 -0.47 -4.63 -6.24
N PRO A 220 -0.73 -4.30 -7.51
CA PRO A 220 0.24 -4.50 -8.58
C PRO A 220 1.47 -3.62 -8.37
N GLY A 221 2.65 -4.22 -8.54
CA GLY A 221 3.94 -3.56 -8.49
C GLY A 221 4.44 -3.18 -9.88
N TRP A 222 5.10 -2.03 -9.98
CA TRP A 222 5.64 -1.50 -11.24
C TRP A 222 6.60 -2.47 -11.94
N ALA A 223 7.36 -3.28 -11.18
CA ALA A 223 8.31 -4.25 -11.71
C ALA A 223 7.71 -5.62 -12.08
N GLY A 224 6.39 -5.80 -12.00
CA GLY A 224 5.70 -7.02 -12.44
C GLY A 224 5.15 -7.92 -11.34
N ALA A 225 5.19 -7.50 -10.08
CA ALA A 225 4.49 -8.21 -9.01
C ALA A 225 2.99 -7.94 -9.09
N TYR A 226 2.18 -8.99 -8.93
CA TYR A 226 0.72 -8.85 -8.91
C TYR A 226 0.10 -9.81 -7.89
N PRO A 227 -0.07 -9.37 -6.64
CA PRO A 227 -0.90 -10.06 -5.67
C PRO A 227 -2.37 -9.66 -5.85
N TRP A 228 -3.27 -10.65 -5.69
CA TRP A 228 -4.71 -10.40 -5.70
C TRP A 228 -5.47 -11.35 -4.77
N ILE A 229 -6.63 -10.91 -4.34
CA ILE A 229 -7.62 -11.72 -3.63
C ILE A 229 -8.96 -11.51 -4.33
N ASN A 230 -9.61 -12.61 -4.75
CA ASN A 230 -10.96 -12.58 -5.29
C ASN A 230 -11.88 -13.39 -4.37
N LYS A 231 -12.68 -12.69 -3.57
CA LYS A 231 -13.59 -13.28 -2.60
C LYS A 231 -14.79 -14.00 -3.25
N ARG A 232 -15.21 -13.56 -4.44
CA ARG A 232 -16.33 -14.15 -5.17
C ARG A 232 -15.98 -15.54 -5.69
N ASP A 233 -14.78 -15.70 -6.22
CA ASP A 233 -14.29 -16.96 -6.78
C ASP A 233 -13.50 -17.77 -5.76
N SER A 234 -13.37 -17.29 -4.52
CA SER A 234 -12.63 -17.92 -3.42
C SER A 234 -11.18 -18.24 -3.76
N VAL A 235 -10.51 -17.30 -4.44
CA VAL A 235 -9.14 -17.43 -4.92
C VAL A 235 -8.30 -16.26 -4.43
N TYR A 236 -7.08 -16.54 -4.03
CA TYR A 236 -6.02 -15.55 -3.91
C TYR A 236 -4.76 -16.08 -4.56
N GLY A 237 -3.95 -15.18 -5.09
CA GLY A 237 -2.76 -15.55 -5.82
C GLY A 237 -1.73 -14.43 -5.87
N PHE A 238 -0.51 -14.84 -6.19
CA PHE A 238 0.60 -13.94 -6.38
C PHE A 238 1.36 -14.33 -7.65
N PHE A 239 1.23 -13.51 -8.69
CA PHE A 239 2.10 -13.58 -9.85
C PHE A 239 3.30 -12.66 -9.61
N ILE A 240 4.50 -13.15 -9.86
CA ILE A 240 5.72 -12.36 -9.74
C ILE A 240 6.54 -12.50 -11.01
N ALA A 241 6.90 -11.36 -11.58
CA ALA A 241 7.86 -11.24 -12.67
C ALA A 241 8.78 -10.06 -12.35
N HIS A 242 10.00 -10.11 -12.89
CA HIS A 242 10.89 -8.96 -12.87
C HIS A 242 10.98 -8.40 -14.29
N VAL A 243 10.32 -7.28 -14.50
CA VAL A 243 10.27 -6.63 -15.82
C VAL A 243 11.01 -5.31 -15.73
N VAL A 244 11.97 -5.08 -16.61
CA VAL A 244 12.59 -3.78 -16.80
C VAL A 244 11.61 -2.92 -17.58
N GLY A 245 11.04 -1.88 -16.95
CA GLY A 245 9.92 -1.11 -17.47
C GLY A 245 10.14 -0.48 -18.85
N SER A 246 11.38 -0.07 -19.19
CA SER A 246 11.71 0.45 -20.52
C SER A 246 11.57 -0.63 -21.61
N SER A 247 12.15 -1.81 -21.39
CA SER A 247 12.10 -2.92 -22.36
C SER A 247 10.67 -3.47 -22.50
N ALA A 248 9.95 -3.60 -21.40
CA ALA A 248 8.58 -4.08 -21.44
C ALA A 248 7.67 -3.15 -22.25
N LYS A 249 7.87 -1.83 -22.15
CA LYS A 249 7.10 -0.83 -22.89
C LYS A 249 7.41 -0.89 -24.40
N GLU A 250 8.67 -1.11 -24.77
CA GLU A 250 9.09 -1.32 -26.17
C GLU A 250 8.43 -2.57 -26.78
N ASP A 251 8.31 -3.65 -25.98
CA ASP A 251 7.65 -4.89 -26.38
C ASP A 251 6.11 -4.84 -26.28
N GLY A 252 5.52 -3.68 -25.93
CA GLY A 252 4.09 -3.51 -25.77
C GLY A 252 3.52 -4.20 -24.52
N PHE A 253 4.36 -4.62 -23.59
CA PHE A 253 3.95 -5.23 -22.33
C PHE A 253 3.95 -4.19 -21.20
N SER A 254 2.86 -4.11 -20.47
CA SER A 254 2.80 -3.42 -19.18
C SER A 254 2.36 -4.40 -18.11
N SER A 255 3.12 -4.49 -17.02
CA SER A 255 2.77 -5.32 -15.87
C SER A 255 1.41 -4.93 -15.29
N PHE A 256 1.05 -3.66 -15.32
CA PHE A 256 -0.25 -3.18 -14.89
C PHE A 256 -1.39 -3.64 -15.81
N TYR A 257 -1.16 -3.74 -17.12
CA TYR A 257 -2.18 -4.16 -18.10
C TYR A 257 -2.27 -5.67 -18.26
N GLY A 258 -1.16 -6.37 -18.17
CA GLY A 258 -1.12 -7.84 -18.28
C GLY A 258 -1.63 -8.56 -17.04
N SER A 259 -1.35 -8.02 -15.88
CA SER A 259 -1.64 -8.66 -14.59
C SER A 259 -3.12 -8.97 -14.33
N PRO A 260 -4.09 -8.07 -14.61
CA PRO A 260 -5.52 -8.37 -14.45
C PRO A 260 -6.03 -9.49 -15.37
N VAL A 261 -5.34 -9.75 -16.48
CA VAL A 261 -5.66 -10.89 -17.36
C VAL A 261 -5.37 -12.21 -16.63
N ILE A 262 -4.28 -12.27 -15.87
CA ILE A 262 -3.88 -13.47 -15.11
C ILE A 262 -4.94 -13.83 -14.08
N SER A 263 -5.37 -12.89 -13.24
CA SER A 263 -6.40 -13.15 -12.22
C SER A 263 -7.72 -13.58 -12.85
N ARG A 264 -8.10 -12.99 -13.97
CA ARG A 264 -9.31 -13.36 -14.72
C ARG A 264 -9.22 -14.79 -15.27
N THR A 265 -8.09 -15.13 -15.91
CA THR A 265 -7.86 -16.48 -16.44
C THR A 265 -7.91 -17.53 -15.33
N VAL A 266 -7.28 -17.27 -14.19
CA VAL A 266 -7.36 -18.17 -13.03
C VAL A 266 -8.80 -18.32 -12.55
N SER A 267 -9.55 -17.23 -12.42
CA SER A 267 -10.96 -17.27 -12.02
C SER A 267 -11.84 -18.06 -13.01
N GLU A 268 -11.52 -18.06 -14.30
CA GLU A 268 -12.23 -18.88 -15.32
C GLU A 268 -11.91 -20.37 -15.20
N ILE A 269 -10.69 -20.72 -14.80
CA ILE A 269 -10.25 -22.13 -14.69
C ILE A 269 -10.81 -22.80 -13.43
N VAL A 270 -10.96 -22.05 -12.32
CA VAL A 270 -11.39 -22.61 -11.04
C VAL A 270 -12.91 -22.68 -10.87
N LYS A 271 -13.67 -22.12 -11.80
CA LYS A 271 -15.15 -22.25 -11.91
C LYS A 271 -15.56 -23.56 -12.55
#